data_ddb9aaae6dc198547320a7427270e5e8
#
_entry.id   ddb9aaae6dc198547320a7427270e5e8
#
_cell.length_a   1.000
_cell.length_b   1.000
_cell.length_c   1.000
_cell.angle_alpha   90.00
_cell.angle_beta   90.00
_cell.angle_gamma   90.00
#
_symmetry.space_group_name_H-M   'P 1'
#
loop_
_entity.id
_entity.type
_entity.pdbx_description
1 polymer ?
#
loop_
_entity_poly.entity_id
_entity_poly.type
_entity_poly.pdbx_seq_one_letter_code
_entity_poly.pdbx_strand_id
1 'polypeptide(L)'
;MGSNRLNSMEQMVIQVAESFVDLLIAEQVSVKRFSDLVFAGAVQALKKKGLSMQEIISHSGAAAKTVKKYLRDEYHDKKGDILVVRFLDGWASDPDLPKEVSLSGESFPDWHSICSRHGGELTPNFLKRTLLASGNIAIRGDRVSLVSERYATQSRSGVTYDYVGWVLAHHIRSISHNVNHPTDPLLERTIYGMQIKPERREELREFWKEELSVALAKARETAREKGFYDNDLPKDNELGVTVFMWDERALT
;
A
#
# COMPACT_ATOMS: atom_id res chain seq x y z
N MET A 1 13.60 -28.22 32.86
CA MET A 1 13.31 -27.77 31.48
C MET A 1 12.71 -26.40 31.61
N GLY A 2 13.51 -25.34 31.35
CA GLY A 2 13.03 -23.97 31.40
C GLY A 2 12.10 -23.73 30.22
N SER A 3 10.87 -23.36 30.50
CA SER A 3 9.93 -22.87 29.47
C SER A 3 10.53 -21.59 28.89
N ASN A 4 11.04 -21.66 27.65
CA ASN A 4 11.46 -20.51 26.88
C ASN A 4 10.18 -19.73 26.52
N ARG A 5 9.73 -18.85 27.45
CA ARG A 5 8.64 -17.93 27.13
C ARG A 5 9.18 -16.93 26.09
N LEU A 6 8.57 -16.94 24.93
CA LEU A 6 8.81 -15.92 23.90
C LEU A 6 8.60 -14.53 24.50
N ASN A 7 9.46 -13.59 24.17
CA ASN A 7 9.23 -12.21 24.55
C ASN A 7 8.11 -11.58 23.69
N SER A 8 7.61 -10.44 24.09
CA SER A 8 6.47 -9.78 23.41
C SER A 8 6.74 -9.50 21.93
N MET A 9 7.99 -9.20 21.57
CA MET A 9 8.38 -8.95 20.18
C MET A 9 8.34 -10.24 19.36
N GLU A 10 8.83 -11.35 19.89
CA GLU A 10 8.80 -12.67 19.24
C GLU A 10 7.35 -13.13 19.02
N GLN A 11 6.49 -12.91 19.99
CA GLN A 11 5.05 -13.21 19.88
C GLN A 11 4.40 -12.38 18.76
N MET A 12 4.69 -11.08 18.70
CA MET A 12 4.21 -10.20 17.64
C MET A 12 4.68 -10.69 16.25
N VAL A 13 5.95 -11.05 16.10
CA VAL A 13 6.50 -11.56 14.83
C VAL A 13 5.78 -12.84 14.39
N ILE A 14 5.48 -13.75 15.33
CA ILE A 14 4.73 -14.98 15.02
C ILE A 14 3.33 -14.64 14.53
N GLN A 15 2.58 -13.77 15.23
CA GLN A 15 1.23 -13.37 14.84
C GLN A 15 1.19 -12.74 13.45
N VAL A 16 2.17 -11.88 13.13
CA VAL A 16 2.30 -11.28 11.80
C VAL A 16 2.61 -12.36 10.75
N ALA A 17 3.50 -13.31 11.07
CA ALA A 17 3.83 -14.39 10.14
C ALA A 17 2.64 -15.33 9.88
N GLU A 18 1.86 -15.66 10.92
CA GLU A 18 0.62 -16.45 10.80
C GLU A 18 -0.38 -15.78 9.86
N SER A 19 -0.51 -14.46 9.94
CA SER A 19 -1.41 -13.69 9.06
C SER A 19 -1.03 -13.75 7.58
N PHE A 20 0.20 -14.16 7.23
CA PHE A 20 0.63 -14.35 5.85
C PHE A 20 0.36 -15.77 5.30
N VAL A 21 0.00 -16.73 6.15
CA VAL A 21 -0.11 -18.14 5.74
C VAL A 21 -1.10 -18.34 4.60
N ASP A 22 -2.30 -17.77 4.70
CA ASP A 22 -3.33 -17.91 3.69
C ASP A 22 -2.88 -17.31 2.34
N LEU A 23 -2.19 -16.17 2.39
CA LEU A 23 -1.61 -15.54 1.22
C LEU A 23 -0.52 -16.42 0.58
N LEU A 24 0.37 -17.00 1.40
CA LEU A 24 1.43 -17.89 0.93
C LEU A 24 0.85 -19.15 0.27
N ILE A 25 -0.22 -19.73 0.83
CA ILE A 25 -0.92 -20.88 0.26
C ILE A 25 -1.56 -20.49 -1.07
N ALA A 26 -2.30 -19.39 -1.12
CA ALA A 26 -2.98 -18.92 -2.33
C ALA A 26 -2.01 -18.67 -3.49
N GLU A 27 -0.80 -18.19 -3.19
CA GLU A 27 0.24 -17.86 -4.19
C GLU A 27 1.28 -18.97 -4.38
N GLN A 28 1.09 -20.12 -3.75
CA GLN A 28 2.01 -21.27 -3.82
C GLN A 28 3.46 -20.93 -3.43
N VAL A 29 3.62 -19.97 -2.51
CA VAL A 29 4.92 -19.56 -1.98
C VAL A 29 5.29 -20.41 -0.78
N SER A 30 6.41 -21.13 -0.84
CA SER A 30 6.87 -21.92 0.30
C SER A 30 7.29 -21.00 1.47
N VAL A 31 7.08 -21.49 2.70
CA VAL A 31 7.52 -20.79 3.93
C VAL A 31 9.03 -20.49 3.88
N LYS A 32 9.83 -21.41 3.33
CA LYS A 32 11.27 -21.17 3.13
C LYS A 32 11.51 -19.97 2.21
N ARG A 33 10.80 -19.88 1.08
CA ARG A 33 10.94 -18.76 0.15
C ARG A 33 10.52 -17.45 0.79
N PHE A 34 9.43 -17.45 1.54
CA PHE A 34 9.00 -16.28 2.32
C PHE A 34 10.07 -15.83 3.32
N SER A 35 10.62 -16.74 4.11
CA SER A 35 11.71 -16.45 5.05
C SER A 35 12.94 -15.86 4.34
N ASP A 36 13.33 -16.43 3.18
CA ASP A 36 14.44 -15.91 2.37
C ASP A 36 14.18 -14.47 1.90
N LEU A 37 12.95 -14.14 1.49
CA LEU A 37 12.56 -12.81 1.05
C LEU A 37 12.56 -11.80 2.19
N VAL A 38 12.02 -12.16 3.35
CA VAL A 38 12.02 -11.31 4.56
C VAL A 38 13.47 -11.01 4.97
N PHE A 39 14.32 -12.02 4.98
CA PHE A 39 15.74 -11.86 5.31
C PHE A 39 16.46 -10.95 4.29
N ALA A 40 16.23 -11.17 3.01
CA ALA A 40 16.80 -10.32 1.96
C ALA A 40 16.37 -8.85 2.12
N GLY A 41 15.09 -8.60 2.38
CA GLY A 41 14.55 -7.27 2.65
C GLY A 41 15.21 -6.61 3.86
N ALA A 42 15.40 -7.36 4.95
CA ALA A 42 16.08 -6.88 6.15
C ALA A 42 17.55 -6.49 5.88
N VAL A 43 18.29 -7.32 5.14
CA VAL A 43 19.70 -7.04 4.77
C VAL A 43 19.78 -5.76 3.90
N GLN A 44 18.90 -5.60 2.94
CA GLN A 44 18.84 -4.39 2.10
C GLN A 44 18.46 -3.14 2.92
N ALA A 45 17.54 -3.27 3.86
CA ALA A 45 17.16 -2.17 4.74
C ALA A 45 18.33 -1.70 5.62
N LEU A 46 19.12 -2.62 6.18
CA LEU A 46 20.33 -2.29 6.94
C LEU A 46 21.35 -1.54 6.09
N LYS A 47 21.55 -1.99 4.82
CA LYS A 47 22.41 -1.29 3.87
C LYS A 47 21.92 0.13 3.57
N LYS A 48 20.61 0.31 3.31
CA LYS A 48 20.00 1.63 3.07
C LYS A 48 20.15 2.60 4.26
N LYS A 49 20.25 2.06 5.48
CA LYS A 49 20.57 2.84 6.69
C LYS A 49 22.04 3.20 6.83
N GLY A 50 22.90 2.82 5.88
CA GLY A 50 24.32 3.17 5.86
C GLY A 50 25.22 2.25 6.70
N LEU A 51 24.71 1.12 7.21
CA LEU A 51 25.51 0.19 8.01
C LEU A 51 26.63 -0.44 7.15
N SER A 52 27.78 -0.62 7.77
CA SER A 52 28.92 -1.33 7.19
C SER A 52 28.61 -2.84 7.01
N MET A 53 29.36 -3.51 6.17
CA MET A 53 29.23 -4.96 5.98
C MET A 53 29.35 -5.76 7.28
N GLN A 54 30.24 -5.35 8.19
CA GLN A 54 30.43 -6.02 9.48
C GLN A 54 29.22 -5.83 10.40
N GLU A 55 28.67 -4.64 10.46
CA GLU A 55 27.45 -4.35 11.22
C GLU A 55 26.25 -5.11 10.65
N ILE A 56 26.09 -5.18 9.32
CA ILE A 56 25.02 -5.96 8.68
C ILE A 56 25.15 -7.44 9.04
N ILE A 57 26.35 -8.02 8.99
CA ILE A 57 26.58 -9.42 9.40
C ILE A 57 26.22 -9.61 10.87
N SER A 58 26.65 -8.71 11.75
CA SER A 58 26.35 -8.77 13.19
C SER A 58 24.84 -8.71 13.46
N HIS A 59 24.13 -7.73 12.86
CA HIS A 59 22.70 -7.56 13.05
C HIS A 59 21.85 -8.66 12.40
N SER A 60 22.28 -9.20 11.27
CA SER A 60 21.54 -10.25 10.57
C SER A 60 21.74 -11.65 11.15
N GLY A 61 22.80 -11.86 11.94
CA GLY A 61 23.20 -13.18 12.44
C GLY A 61 23.59 -14.18 11.35
N ALA A 62 23.78 -13.74 10.11
CA ALA A 62 24.05 -14.60 8.97
C ALA A 62 25.52 -14.58 8.54
N ALA A 63 25.96 -15.67 7.89
CA ALA A 63 27.31 -15.74 7.33
C ALA A 63 27.53 -14.65 6.27
N ALA A 64 28.76 -14.12 6.19
CA ALA A 64 29.16 -13.07 5.23
C ALA A 64 28.83 -13.42 3.77
N LYS A 65 28.93 -14.70 3.39
CA LYS A 65 28.57 -15.19 2.04
C LYS A 65 27.09 -14.98 1.74
N THR A 66 26.21 -15.26 2.72
CA THR A 66 24.76 -15.09 2.61
C THR A 66 24.40 -13.61 2.49
N VAL A 67 24.97 -12.76 3.35
CA VAL A 67 24.75 -11.31 3.31
C VAL A 67 25.19 -10.75 1.95
N LYS A 68 26.39 -11.11 1.47
CA LYS A 68 26.89 -10.69 0.16
C LYS A 68 25.97 -11.10 -1.00
N LYS A 69 25.38 -12.31 -0.94
CA LYS A 69 24.41 -12.76 -1.95
C LYS A 69 23.22 -11.80 -2.03
N TYR A 70 22.57 -11.51 -0.89
CA TYR A 70 21.39 -10.66 -0.86
C TYR A 70 21.67 -9.17 -1.10
N LEU A 71 22.91 -8.71 -0.88
CA LEU A 71 23.33 -7.35 -1.26
C LEU A 71 23.58 -7.19 -2.77
N ARG A 72 23.84 -8.28 -3.49
CA ARG A 72 24.02 -8.27 -4.96
C ARG A 72 22.68 -8.36 -5.70
N ASP A 73 21.72 -9.06 -5.14
CA ASP A 73 20.38 -9.18 -5.70
C ASP A 73 19.69 -7.83 -5.47
N GLU A 74 19.72 -6.95 -6.47
CA GLU A 74 18.96 -5.72 -6.44
C GLU A 74 17.46 -6.07 -6.49
N TYR A 75 16.81 -6.04 -5.34
CA TYR A 75 15.37 -6.03 -5.28
C TYR A 75 14.90 -4.68 -5.81
N HIS A 76 14.51 -4.64 -7.07
CA HIS A 76 13.92 -3.45 -7.66
C HIS A 76 12.62 -3.13 -6.93
N ASP A 77 12.62 -1.97 -6.31
CA ASP A 77 11.43 -1.33 -5.75
C ASP A 77 10.50 -1.00 -6.94
N LYS A 78 9.60 -1.92 -7.28
CA LYS A 78 8.60 -1.71 -8.32
C LYS A 78 7.55 -0.75 -7.79
N LYS A 79 7.80 0.54 -7.95
CA LYS A 79 6.89 1.65 -7.54
C LYS A 79 5.58 1.70 -8.34
N GLY A 80 5.33 0.73 -9.24
CA GLY A 80 4.25 0.80 -10.22
C GLY A 80 2.87 1.01 -9.61
N ASP A 81 2.56 0.36 -8.50
CA ASP A 81 1.22 0.38 -7.91
C ASP A 81 0.91 1.64 -7.13
N ILE A 82 1.90 2.16 -6.43
CA ILE A 82 1.77 3.45 -5.75
C ILE A 82 1.47 4.54 -6.78
N LEU A 83 2.13 4.48 -7.93
CA LEU A 83 1.90 5.42 -9.02
C LEU A 83 0.50 5.27 -9.63
N VAL A 84 -0.03 4.05 -9.72
CA VAL A 84 -1.42 3.81 -10.16
C VAL A 84 -2.44 4.40 -9.18
N VAL A 85 -2.24 4.20 -7.88
CA VAL A 85 -3.10 4.81 -6.85
C VAL A 85 -3.03 6.33 -6.92
N ARG A 86 -1.83 6.90 -7.03
CA ARG A 86 -1.65 8.36 -7.19
C ARG A 86 -2.30 8.91 -8.47
N PHE A 87 -2.22 8.14 -9.56
CA PHE A 87 -2.88 8.50 -10.80
C PHE A 87 -4.41 8.58 -10.61
N LEU A 88 -5.03 7.57 -10.00
CA LEU A 88 -6.46 7.56 -9.72
C LEU A 88 -6.86 8.71 -8.80
N ASP A 89 -6.10 8.92 -7.74
CA ASP A 89 -6.31 10.01 -6.80
C ASP A 89 -6.19 11.39 -7.49
N GLY A 90 -5.18 11.55 -8.33
CA GLY A 90 -4.95 12.76 -9.10
C GLY A 90 -6.11 13.04 -10.06
N TRP A 91 -6.52 12.03 -10.85
CA TRP A 91 -7.65 12.18 -11.78
C TRP A 91 -8.97 12.47 -11.05
N ALA A 92 -9.27 11.72 -9.98
CA ALA A 92 -10.52 11.87 -9.24
C ALA A 92 -10.65 13.22 -8.51
N SER A 93 -9.50 13.76 -8.04
CA SER A 93 -9.46 14.99 -7.24
C SER A 93 -9.25 16.26 -8.07
N ASP A 94 -8.91 16.13 -9.35
CA ASP A 94 -8.64 17.28 -10.22
C ASP A 94 -9.97 17.91 -10.71
N PRO A 95 -10.31 19.13 -10.26
CA PRO A 95 -11.56 19.79 -10.63
C PRO A 95 -11.66 20.14 -12.12
N ASP A 96 -10.52 20.22 -12.81
CA ASP A 96 -10.46 20.55 -14.23
C ASP A 96 -10.65 19.31 -15.12
N LEU A 97 -10.65 18.11 -14.53
CA LEU A 97 -10.76 16.85 -15.26
C LEU A 97 -12.14 16.21 -15.12
N PRO A 98 -12.84 15.97 -16.23
CA PRO A 98 -14.08 15.20 -16.20
C PRO A 98 -13.81 13.73 -15.89
N LYS A 99 -14.82 13.04 -15.33
CA LYS A 99 -14.76 11.59 -15.07
C LYS A 99 -14.81 10.74 -16.35
N GLU A 100 -15.07 11.34 -17.50
CA GLU A 100 -15.07 10.70 -18.80
C GLU A 100 -14.27 11.52 -19.81
N VAL A 101 -13.34 10.87 -20.52
CA VAL A 101 -12.43 11.51 -21.48
C VAL A 101 -12.31 10.70 -22.76
N SER A 102 -11.85 11.32 -23.83
CA SER A 102 -11.54 10.63 -25.10
C SER A 102 -10.24 9.83 -24.98
N LEU A 103 -10.17 8.67 -25.66
CA LEU A 103 -8.94 7.88 -25.78
C LEU A 103 -7.93 8.54 -26.73
N SER A 104 -8.43 9.19 -27.79
CA SER A 104 -7.65 9.66 -28.93
C SER A 104 -8.14 11.02 -29.43
N GLY A 105 -8.45 11.93 -28.53
CA GLY A 105 -8.94 13.26 -28.88
C GLY A 105 -7.83 14.26 -29.18
N GLU A 106 -8.05 15.16 -30.13
CA GLU A 106 -7.21 16.35 -30.34
C GLU A 106 -7.54 17.47 -29.32
N SER A 107 -8.61 17.29 -28.52
CA SER A 107 -9.08 18.27 -27.53
C SER A 107 -8.75 17.81 -26.10
N PHE A 108 -8.22 18.72 -25.29
CA PHE A 108 -8.05 18.52 -23.85
C PHE A 108 -9.43 18.57 -23.14
N PRO A 109 -9.69 17.72 -22.15
CA PRO A 109 -8.80 16.64 -21.67
C PRO A 109 -9.04 15.30 -22.42
N ASP A 110 -7.96 14.67 -22.79
CA ASP A 110 -7.94 13.31 -23.32
C ASP A 110 -7.17 12.35 -22.42
N TRP A 111 -7.17 11.06 -22.75
CA TRP A 111 -6.47 10.05 -21.96
C TRP A 111 -4.96 10.33 -21.84
N HIS A 112 -4.32 10.76 -22.91
CA HIS A 112 -2.89 11.06 -22.91
C HIS A 112 -2.54 12.25 -22.02
N SER A 113 -3.35 13.30 -22.07
CA SER A 113 -3.15 14.50 -21.24
C SER A 113 -3.32 14.21 -19.76
N ILE A 114 -4.31 13.38 -19.37
CA ILE A 114 -4.46 12.93 -17.97
C ILE A 114 -3.27 12.09 -17.54
N CYS A 115 -2.82 11.15 -18.39
CA CYS A 115 -1.65 10.33 -18.08
C CYS A 115 -0.38 11.18 -17.96
N SER A 116 -0.22 12.21 -18.76
CA SER A 116 0.92 13.13 -18.66
C SER A 116 0.88 13.96 -17.38
N ARG A 117 -0.31 14.37 -16.94
CA ARG A 117 -0.50 15.23 -15.76
C ARG A 117 -0.34 14.44 -14.44
N HIS A 118 -0.88 13.24 -14.38
CA HIS A 118 -0.95 12.44 -13.13
C HIS A 118 -0.23 11.09 -13.18
N GLY A 119 0.18 10.62 -14.37
CA GLY A 119 0.75 9.27 -14.55
C GLY A 119 2.21 9.12 -14.10
N GLY A 120 2.92 10.23 -13.89
CA GLY A 120 4.33 10.20 -13.51
C GLY A 120 5.18 9.44 -14.53
N GLU A 121 5.89 8.40 -14.07
CA GLU A 121 6.75 7.55 -14.92
C GLU A 121 5.98 6.44 -15.66
N LEU A 122 4.67 6.30 -15.42
CA LEU A 122 3.86 5.24 -16.03
C LEU A 122 3.41 5.61 -17.44
N THR A 123 3.50 4.64 -18.35
CA THR A 123 3.03 4.85 -19.71
C THR A 123 1.50 4.80 -19.80
N PRO A 124 0.85 5.57 -20.70
CA PRO A 124 -0.60 5.53 -20.91
C PRO A 124 -1.15 4.12 -21.18
N ASN A 125 -0.40 3.28 -21.89
CA ASN A 125 -0.78 1.91 -22.18
C ASN A 125 -0.71 1.01 -20.95
N PHE A 126 0.27 1.19 -20.07
CA PHE A 126 0.36 0.48 -18.81
C PHE A 126 -0.82 0.85 -17.90
N LEU A 127 -1.06 2.14 -17.68
CA LEU A 127 -2.19 2.65 -16.89
C LEU A 127 -3.52 2.12 -17.44
N LYS A 128 -3.75 2.23 -18.74
CA LYS A 128 -4.98 1.73 -19.36
C LYS A 128 -5.22 0.25 -19.08
N ARG A 129 -4.22 -0.59 -19.33
CA ARG A 129 -4.32 -2.04 -19.12
C ARG A 129 -4.56 -2.39 -17.65
N THR A 130 -3.83 -1.76 -16.75
CA THR A 130 -3.90 -2.02 -15.30
C THR A 130 -5.24 -1.58 -14.73
N LEU A 131 -5.70 -0.37 -15.05
CA LEU A 131 -6.95 0.18 -14.54
C LEU A 131 -8.19 -0.51 -15.13
N LEU A 132 -8.11 -0.98 -16.38
CA LEU A 132 -9.16 -1.79 -16.98
C LEU A 132 -9.26 -3.17 -16.30
N ALA A 133 -8.11 -3.80 -16.03
CA ALA A 133 -8.06 -5.10 -15.35
C ALA A 133 -8.55 -5.03 -13.90
N SER A 134 -8.34 -3.91 -13.21
CA SER A 134 -8.83 -3.66 -11.85
C SER A 134 -10.25 -3.12 -11.79
N GLY A 135 -10.90 -2.85 -12.94
CA GLY A 135 -12.25 -2.31 -12.98
C GLY A 135 -12.37 -0.85 -12.58
N ASN A 136 -11.26 -0.12 -12.44
CA ASN A 136 -11.26 1.29 -12.10
C ASN A 136 -11.71 2.18 -13.26
N ILE A 137 -11.51 1.72 -14.49
CA ILE A 137 -11.99 2.40 -15.70
C ILE A 137 -12.84 1.47 -16.54
N ALA A 138 -13.73 2.05 -17.33
CA ALA A 138 -14.45 1.39 -18.41
C ALA A 138 -14.13 2.07 -19.74
N ILE A 139 -14.05 1.28 -20.82
CA ILE A 139 -13.84 1.81 -22.18
C ILE A 139 -15.06 1.46 -23.02
N ARG A 140 -15.66 2.48 -23.63
CA ARG A 140 -16.80 2.35 -24.55
C ARG A 140 -16.51 3.15 -25.80
N GLY A 141 -16.20 2.47 -26.90
CA GLY A 141 -15.74 3.14 -28.13
C GLY A 141 -14.47 3.95 -27.87
N ASP A 142 -14.51 5.25 -28.16
CA ASP A 142 -13.41 6.19 -27.91
C ASP A 142 -13.48 6.89 -26.53
N ARG A 143 -14.26 6.37 -25.58
CA ARG A 143 -14.42 6.98 -24.28
C ARG A 143 -13.85 6.11 -23.17
N VAL A 144 -13.09 6.76 -22.26
CA VAL A 144 -12.61 6.19 -21.01
C VAL A 144 -13.33 6.87 -19.87
N SER A 145 -14.05 6.09 -19.07
CA SER A 145 -14.79 6.59 -17.91
C SER A 145 -14.16 6.07 -16.62
N LEU A 146 -13.98 6.96 -15.64
CA LEU A 146 -13.58 6.59 -14.28
C LEU A 146 -14.78 5.95 -13.58
N VAL A 147 -14.69 4.64 -13.30
CA VAL A 147 -15.76 3.86 -12.66
C VAL A 147 -15.61 3.84 -11.14
N SER A 148 -14.36 3.74 -10.69
CA SER A 148 -14.04 3.69 -9.26
C SER A 148 -12.75 4.45 -8.99
N GLU A 149 -12.83 5.38 -8.06
CA GLU A 149 -11.67 6.13 -7.55
C GLU A 149 -10.83 5.28 -6.58
N ARG A 150 -11.41 4.20 -6.07
CA ARG A 150 -10.74 3.28 -5.17
C ARG A 150 -10.04 2.21 -5.98
N TYR A 151 -8.75 2.12 -5.80
CA TYR A 151 -7.99 1.01 -6.36
C TYR A 151 -8.42 -0.27 -5.63
N ALA A 152 -9.36 -1.01 -6.23
CA ALA A 152 -9.79 -2.28 -5.69
C ALA A 152 -8.79 -3.35 -6.12
N THR A 153 -8.23 -4.03 -5.15
CA THR A 153 -7.37 -5.20 -5.33
C THR A 153 -8.14 -6.43 -5.84
N GLN A 154 -8.89 -6.28 -6.94
CA GLN A 154 -9.74 -7.35 -7.47
C GLN A 154 -8.99 -8.36 -8.34
N SER A 155 -7.76 -8.07 -8.75
CA SER A 155 -6.98 -9.03 -9.54
C SER A 155 -5.77 -9.51 -8.75
N ARG A 156 -5.51 -10.83 -8.81
CA ARG A 156 -4.26 -11.46 -8.35
C ARG A 156 -3.09 -11.05 -9.27
N SER A 157 -2.90 -9.76 -9.52
CA SER A 157 -1.81 -9.24 -10.32
C SER A 157 -0.67 -8.80 -9.40
N GLY A 158 0.57 -8.82 -9.89
CA GLY A 158 1.73 -8.36 -9.14
C GLY A 158 1.60 -6.93 -8.60
N VAL A 159 0.76 -6.12 -9.26
CA VAL A 159 0.35 -4.76 -8.90
C VAL A 159 -0.27 -4.72 -7.50
N THR A 160 -1.15 -5.66 -7.18
CA THR A 160 -1.84 -5.77 -5.88
C THR A 160 -0.87 -5.96 -4.72
N TYR A 161 0.13 -6.82 -4.89
CA TYR A 161 1.07 -7.15 -3.81
C TYR A 161 2.05 -6.02 -3.52
N ASP A 162 2.46 -5.27 -4.54
CA ASP A 162 3.30 -4.09 -4.34
C ASP A 162 2.56 -3.02 -3.53
N TYR A 163 1.26 -2.78 -3.83
CA TYR A 163 0.41 -1.87 -3.05
C TYR A 163 0.21 -2.35 -1.62
N VAL A 164 -0.18 -3.60 -1.43
CA VAL A 164 -0.36 -4.18 -0.08
C VAL A 164 0.95 -4.11 0.71
N GLY A 165 2.07 -4.44 0.09
CA GLY A 165 3.39 -4.35 0.71
C GLY A 165 3.73 -2.92 1.12
N TRP A 166 3.43 -1.93 0.27
CA TRP A 166 3.63 -0.51 0.58
C TRP A 166 2.78 -0.07 1.77
N VAL A 167 1.49 -0.39 1.77
CA VAL A 167 0.56 -0.05 2.86
C VAL A 167 1.01 -0.67 4.18
N LEU A 168 1.31 -1.97 4.20
CA LEU A 168 1.79 -2.67 5.39
C LEU A 168 3.11 -2.09 5.90
N ALA A 169 4.04 -1.76 5.00
CA ALA A 169 5.30 -1.13 5.38
C ALA A 169 5.09 0.23 6.07
N HIS A 170 4.17 1.05 5.58
CA HIS A 170 3.85 2.34 6.20
C HIS A 170 3.15 2.16 7.55
N HIS A 171 2.24 1.19 7.66
CA HIS A 171 1.59 0.88 8.93
C HIS A 171 2.60 0.42 10.00
N ILE A 172 3.50 -0.50 9.65
CA ILE A 172 4.57 -0.95 10.57
C ILE A 172 5.51 0.21 10.94
N ARG A 173 5.84 1.09 10.00
CA ARG A 173 6.66 2.29 10.30
C ARG A 173 5.96 3.24 11.26
N SER A 174 4.65 3.45 11.11
CA SER A 174 3.85 4.28 12.02
C SER A 174 3.83 3.69 13.43
N ILE A 175 3.62 2.38 13.57
CA ILE A 175 3.71 1.68 14.86
C ILE A 175 5.11 1.84 15.46
N SER A 176 6.16 1.61 14.66
CA SER A 176 7.55 1.77 15.11
C SER A 176 7.84 3.20 15.56
N HIS A 177 7.31 4.22 14.83
CA HIS A 177 7.43 5.61 15.25
C HIS A 177 6.76 5.82 16.62
N ASN A 178 5.51 5.39 16.79
CA ASN A 178 4.76 5.57 18.03
C ASN A 178 5.44 4.91 19.25
N VAL A 179 6.03 3.73 19.05
CA VAL A 179 6.79 3.04 20.09
C VAL A 179 8.05 3.81 20.50
N ASN A 180 8.75 4.40 19.54
CA ASN A 180 10.01 5.11 19.78
C ASN A 180 9.82 6.59 20.14
N HIS A 181 8.65 7.18 19.84
CA HIS A 181 8.34 8.58 20.09
C HIS A 181 7.00 8.73 20.83
N PRO A 182 6.87 8.23 22.06
CA PRO A 182 5.58 8.21 22.78
C PRO A 182 5.03 9.58 23.12
N THR A 183 5.85 10.62 23.04
CA THR A 183 5.47 12.04 23.28
C THR A 183 5.00 12.76 22.02
N ASP A 184 5.27 12.19 20.84
CA ASP A 184 4.86 12.72 19.53
C ASP A 184 4.36 11.58 18.61
N PRO A 185 3.28 10.88 19.01
CA PRO A 185 2.79 9.75 18.24
C PRO A 185 2.04 10.21 16.99
N LEU A 186 2.20 9.46 15.91
CA LEU A 186 1.31 9.52 14.75
C LEU A 186 -0.09 9.02 15.15
N LEU A 187 -1.10 9.46 14.41
CA LEU A 187 -2.48 9.04 14.68
C LEU A 187 -2.63 7.52 14.59
N GLU A 188 -3.03 6.93 15.70
CA GLU A 188 -3.43 5.53 15.80
C GLU A 188 -4.76 5.46 16.52
N ARG A 189 -5.80 4.96 15.85
CA ARG A 189 -7.14 4.79 16.43
C ARG A 189 -7.73 3.48 15.95
N THR A 190 -8.20 2.71 16.90
CA THR A 190 -8.83 1.42 16.67
C THR A 190 -10.16 1.38 17.41
N ILE A 191 -11.19 0.94 16.71
CA ILE A 191 -12.47 0.56 17.32
C ILE A 191 -12.53 -0.96 17.27
N TYR A 192 -12.52 -1.61 18.43
CA TYR A 192 -12.52 -3.08 18.54
C TYR A 192 -13.46 -3.58 19.63
N GLY A 193 -13.70 -4.88 19.65
CA GLY A 193 -14.49 -5.53 20.68
C GLY A 193 -16.01 -5.32 20.53
N MET A 194 -16.47 -4.77 19.41
CA MET A 194 -17.91 -4.64 19.18
C MET A 194 -18.51 -5.98 18.80
N GLN A 195 -19.49 -6.42 19.60
CA GLN A 195 -20.31 -7.59 19.28
C GLN A 195 -21.48 -7.17 18.39
N ILE A 196 -21.38 -7.50 17.12
CA ILE A 196 -22.34 -7.08 16.11
C ILE A 196 -23.37 -8.18 15.90
N LYS A 197 -24.66 -7.80 15.88
CA LYS A 197 -25.73 -8.71 15.51
C LYS A 197 -25.46 -9.24 14.10
N PRO A 198 -25.47 -10.58 13.89
CA PRO A 198 -25.12 -11.18 12.61
C PRO A 198 -25.90 -10.60 11.43
N GLU A 199 -27.20 -10.33 11.63
CA GLU A 199 -28.11 -9.78 10.62
C GLU A 199 -27.86 -8.33 10.27
N ARG A 200 -27.10 -7.57 11.11
CA ARG A 200 -26.78 -6.16 10.88
C ARG A 200 -25.34 -5.95 10.41
N ARG A 201 -24.57 -7.02 10.24
CA ARG A 201 -23.14 -6.96 9.93
C ARG A 201 -22.87 -6.27 8.58
N GLU A 202 -23.58 -6.67 7.54
CA GLU A 202 -23.37 -6.10 6.21
C GLU A 202 -23.78 -4.63 6.15
N GLU A 203 -24.90 -4.27 6.79
CA GLU A 203 -25.32 -2.88 6.92
C GLU A 203 -24.26 -2.02 7.61
N LEU A 204 -23.64 -2.52 8.68
CA LEU A 204 -22.58 -1.79 9.39
C LEU A 204 -21.30 -1.68 8.54
N ARG A 205 -20.97 -2.73 7.77
CA ARG A 205 -19.81 -2.68 6.84
C ARG A 205 -20.00 -1.58 5.79
N GLU A 206 -21.16 -1.54 5.15
CA GLU A 206 -21.47 -0.52 4.14
C GLU A 206 -21.51 0.88 4.75
N PHE A 207 -22.13 1.04 5.90
CA PHE A 207 -22.14 2.29 6.66
C PHE A 207 -20.71 2.80 6.93
N TRP A 208 -19.82 1.94 7.44
CA TRP A 208 -18.43 2.36 7.70
C TRP A 208 -17.65 2.66 6.42
N LYS A 209 -17.85 1.89 5.36
CA LYS A 209 -17.22 2.19 4.07
C LYS A 209 -17.60 3.57 3.56
N GLU A 210 -18.86 3.94 3.69
CA GLU A 210 -19.37 5.25 3.28
C GLU A 210 -18.79 6.36 4.16
N GLU A 211 -18.98 6.29 5.49
CA GLU A 211 -18.56 7.32 6.43
C GLU A 211 -17.06 7.58 6.40
N LEU A 212 -16.24 6.51 6.41
CA LEU A 212 -14.79 6.65 6.37
C LEU A 212 -14.31 7.21 5.01
N SER A 213 -14.98 6.88 3.92
CA SER A 213 -14.65 7.41 2.60
C SER A 213 -14.97 8.89 2.50
N VAL A 214 -16.11 9.32 3.04
CA VAL A 214 -16.51 10.74 3.11
C VAL A 214 -15.51 11.50 3.98
N ALA A 215 -15.14 10.95 5.14
CA ALA A 215 -14.18 11.59 6.04
C ALA A 215 -12.80 11.77 5.38
N LEU A 216 -12.29 10.75 4.66
CA LEU A 216 -11.02 10.84 3.95
C LEU A 216 -11.08 11.84 2.79
N ALA A 217 -12.17 11.84 2.02
CA ALA A 217 -12.37 12.81 0.93
C ALA A 217 -12.39 14.24 1.45
N LYS A 218 -13.15 14.50 2.55
CA LYS A 218 -13.19 15.81 3.20
C LYS A 218 -11.84 16.25 3.73
N ALA A 219 -11.08 15.33 4.36
CA ALA A 219 -9.75 15.64 4.88
C ALA A 219 -8.80 16.06 3.75
N ARG A 220 -8.83 15.34 2.60
CA ARG A 220 -8.06 15.68 1.40
C ARG A 220 -8.44 17.05 0.86
N GLU A 221 -9.72 17.31 0.69
CA GLU A 221 -10.23 18.58 0.17
C GLU A 221 -9.80 19.75 1.06
N THR A 222 -10.00 19.63 2.38
CA THR A 222 -9.60 20.65 3.33
C THR A 222 -8.09 20.90 3.30
N ALA A 223 -7.27 19.87 3.17
CA ALA A 223 -5.82 20.01 3.06
C ALA A 223 -5.41 20.72 1.76
N ARG A 224 -6.12 20.47 0.64
CA ARG A 224 -5.93 21.17 -0.63
C ARG A 224 -6.31 22.65 -0.50
N GLU A 225 -7.49 22.97 0.03
CA GLU A 225 -7.96 24.34 0.24
C GLU A 225 -7.02 25.17 1.10
N LYS A 226 -6.39 24.52 2.08
CA LYS A 226 -5.38 25.16 2.96
C LYS A 226 -3.99 25.26 2.35
N GLY A 227 -3.80 24.76 1.11
CA GLY A 227 -2.51 24.82 0.44
C GLY A 227 -1.43 23.94 1.08
N PHE A 228 -1.80 22.84 1.74
CA PHE A 228 -0.83 21.93 2.36
C PHE A 228 -0.14 21.00 1.34
N TYR A 229 -0.63 20.94 0.10
CA TYR A 229 -0.03 20.18 -0.97
C TYR A 229 0.84 21.07 -1.86
N ASP A 230 2.03 20.55 -2.14
CA ASP A 230 2.88 21.04 -3.20
C ASP A 230 3.45 19.82 -3.93
N ASN A 231 3.05 19.65 -5.18
CA ASN A 231 3.45 18.49 -5.98
C ASN A 231 4.92 18.55 -6.44
N ASP A 232 5.56 19.71 -6.31
CA ASP A 232 6.94 19.94 -6.72
C ASP A 232 7.94 19.65 -5.57
N LEU A 233 7.43 19.37 -4.36
CA LEU A 233 8.30 19.02 -3.23
C LEU A 233 8.90 17.62 -3.36
N PRO A 234 10.11 17.42 -2.79
CA PRO A 234 10.74 16.10 -2.71
C PRO A 234 9.83 15.07 -2.03
N LYS A 235 9.89 13.81 -2.50
CA LYS A 235 9.03 12.71 -2.04
C LYS A 235 9.25 12.27 -0.59
N ASP A 236 10.30 12.72 0.07
CA ASP A 236 10.61 12.48 1.48
C ASP A 236 9.72 13.27 2.45
N ASN A 237 8.97 14.26 1.94
CA ASN A 237 7.97 15.03 2.70
C ASN A 237 6.54 14.47 2.60
N GLU A 238 6.39 13.20 2.20
CA GLU A 238 5.07 12.59 2.04
C GLU A 238 4.43 12.25 3.40
N LEU A 239 3.20 12.75 3.62
CA LEU A 239 2.33 12.38 4.72
C LEU A 239 1.09 11.68 4.16
N GLY A 240 0.73 10.52 4.72
CA GLY A 240 -0.43 9.76 4.29
C GLY A 240 -1.30 9.28 5.44
N VAL A 241 -2.57 9.02 5.16
CA VAL A 241 -3.52 8.40 6.07
C VAL A 241 -4.13 7.20 5.39
N THR A 242 -4.14 6.06 6.07
CA THR A 242 -4.76 4.83 5.59
C THR A 242 -5.71 4.28 6.64
N VAL A 243 -6.89 3.85 6.21
CA VAL A 243 -7.89 3.24 7.08
C VAL A 243 -8.15 1.81 6.62
N PHE A 244 -8.11 0.87 7.55
CA PHE A 244 -8.44 -0.53 7.34
C PHE A 244 -9.64 -0.93 8.19
N MET A 245 -10.49 -1.77 7.60
CA MET A 245 -11.54 -2.47 8.30
C MET A 245 -11.23 -3.97 8.24
N TRP A 246 -11.38 -4.67 9.35
CA TRP A 246 -11.26 -6.13 9.40
C TRP A 246 -12.56 -6.76 9.91
N ASP A 247 -12.78 -7.99 9.51
CA ASP A 247 -13.91 -8.81 9.94
C ASP A 247 -13.38 -10.23 10.17
N GLU A 248 -13.36 -10.68 11.42
CA GLU A 248 -12.80 -11.99 11.80
C GLU A 248 -13.49 -13.17 11.11
N ARG A 249 -14.78 -13.05 10.78
CA ARG A 249 -15.48 -14.10 10.03
C ARG A 249 -15.08 -14.18 8.55
N ALA A 250 -14.56 -13.12 8.00
CA ALA A 250 -14.06 -13.13 6.63
C ALA A 250 -12.66 -13.75 6.55
N LEU A 251 -12.05 -14.01 7.71
CA LEU A 251 -10.69 -14.56 7.85
C LEU A 251 -10.69 -16.06 8.18
N THR A 252 -11.86 -16.66 8.44
CA THR A 252 -12.08 -18.10 8.64
C THR A 252 -12.76 -18.75 7.43
#